data_00773d8e14c15b143d69f3f30c6d022f
#
_entry.id   00773d8e14c15b143d69f3f30c6d022f
#
_cell.length_a   1.000
_cell.length_b   1.000
_cell.length_c   1.000
_cell.angle_alpha   90.00
_cell.angle_beta   90.00
_cell.angle_gamma   90.00
#
_symmetry.space_group_name_H-M   'P 1'
#
loop_
_entity.id
_entity.type
_entity.pdbx_description
1 polymer ?
#
loop_
_entity_poly.entity_id
_entity_poly.type
_entity_poly.pdbx_seq_one_letter_code
_entity_poly.pdbx_strand_id
1 'polypeptide(L)'
;MILLSETFSLEQLSYIATIVGAFSFFFAIIIFLLENRRRRHESELSTYDNLSKEYREFIKLCFENYELQVFAYDFHENLNVELDNHQKVRKYMIFEILVSLLESAYFQYKNHKNAFKKTQWTGWVQYTYDWCSRKDFQIAWKEHLSSEFDNDFLNFMNSLMNKRLEEEKLNQQKGE
;
A
#
# COMPACT_ATOMS: atom_id res chain seq x y z
N MET A 1 -30.93 34.51 60.63
CA MET A 1 -30.45 33.72 59.47
C MET A 1 -30.04 34.74 58.43
N ILE A 2 -28.74 35.06 58.44
CA ILE A 2 -28.13 36.08 57.55
C ILE A 2 -27.73 35.41 56.31
N LEU A 3 -28.42 35.66 55.19
CA LEU A 3 -28.02 35.27 53.87
C LEU A 3 -26.89 36.20 53.45
N LEU A 4 -25.65 35.70 53.53
CA LEU A 4 -24.50 36.33 52.91
C LEU A 4 -24.64 36.16 51.40
N SER A 5 -25.26 37.08 50.72
CA SER A 5 -25.16 37.29 49.30
C SER A 5 -23.84 37.99 49.04
N GLU A 6 -22.76 37.21 48.91
CA GLU A 6 -21.51 37.73 48.35
C GLU A 6 -21.76 38.05 46.88
N THR A 7 -21.98 39.34 46.60
CA THR A 7 -22.03 39.84 45.23
C THR A 7 -20.60 39.84 44.70
N PHE A 8 -20.25 38.85 43.85
CA PHE A 8 -18.99 38.84 43.11
C PHE A 8 -18.81 40.19 42.39
N SER A 9 -17.66 40.82 42.61
CA SER A 9 -17.35 42.05 41.88
C SER A 9 -17.16 41.75 40.39
N LEU A 10 -17.48 42.69 39.51
CA LEU A 10 -17.29 42.57 38.07
C LEU A 10 -15.84 42.19 37.71
N GLU A 11 -14.86 42.65 38.48
CA GLU A 11 -13.45 42.28 38.31
C GLU A 11 -13.20 40.82 38.63
N GLN A 12 -13.75 40.26 39.69
CA GLN A 12 -13.61 38.83 40.04
C GLN A 12 -14.24 37.93 38.97
N LEU A 13 -15.40 38.33 38.45
CA LEU A 13 -16.05 37.65 37.33
C LEU A 13 -15.18 37.66 36.05
N SER A 14 -14.53 38.79 35.76
CA SER A 14 -13.60 38.91 34.62
C SER A 14 -12.37 37.99 34.76
N TYR A 15 -11.77 37.93 35.96
CA TYR A 15 -10.66 37.03 36.23
C TYR A 15 -11.05 35.55 36.09
N ILE A 16 -12.19 35.15 36.62
CA ILE A 16 -12.71 33.79 36.50
C ILE A 16 -12.97 33.45 35.03
N ALA A 17 -13.60 34.34 34.27
CA ALA A 17 -13.86 34.13 32.85
C ALA A 17 -12.56 33.99 32.04
N THR A 18 -11.54 34.77 32.37
CA THR A 18 -10.21 34.68 31.71
C THR A 18 -9.52 33.34 32.02
N ILE A 19 -9.56 32.90 33.28
CA ILE A 19 -8.98 31.61 33.69
C ILE A 19 -9.71 30.45 33.00
N VAL A 20 -11.04 30.44 33.01
CA VAL A 20 -11.87 29.42 32.38
C VAL A 20 -11.61 29.41 30.87
N GLY A 21 -11.52 30.59 30.25
CA GLY A 21 -11.20 30.71 28.82
C GLY A 21 -9.81 30.12 28.46
N ALA A 22 -8.78 30.42 29.28
CA ALA A 22 -7.45 29.88 29.09
C ALA A 22 -7.44 28.36 29.24
N PHE A 23 -8.07 27.79 30.26
CA PHE A 23 -8.17 26.33 30.41
C PHE A 23 -8.94 25.69 29.28
N SER A 24 -10.05 26.28 28.83
CA SER A 24 -10.83 25.79 27.70
C SER A 24 -10.00 25.73 26.41
N PHE A 25 -9.16 26.73 26.18
CA PHE A 25 -8.25 26.75 25.03
C PHE A 25 -7.20 25.61 25.08
N PHE A 26 -6.59 25.38 26.25
CA PHE A 26 -5.67 24.27 26.44
C PHE A 26 -6.35 22.91 26.23
N PHE A 27 -7.54 22.72 26.78
CA PHE A 27 -8.31 21.47 26.54
C PHE A 27 -8.68 21.30 25.07
N ALA A 28 -9.06 22.36 24.38
CA ALA A 28 -9.35 22.29 22.94
C ALA A 28 -8.12 21.86 22.13
N ILE A 29 -6.93 22.36 22.45
CA ILE A 29 -5.68 21.94 21.81
C ILE A 29 -5.39 20.45 22.08
N ILE A 30 -5.54 20.01 23.34
CA ILE A 30 -5.31 18.59 23.70
C ILE A 30 -6.28 17.67 22.94
N ILE A 31 -7.57 18.02 22.94
CA ILE A 31 -8.60 17.24 22.22
C ILE A 31 -8.29 17.23 20.72
N PHE A 32 -7.91 18.37 20.13
CA PHE A 32 -7.52 18.44 18.72
C PHE A 32 -6.33 17.55 18.39
N LEU A 33 -5.29 17.54 19.25
CA LEU A 33 -4.12 16.68 19.04
C LEU A 33 -4.45 15.18 19.17
N LEU A 34 -5.30 14.82 20.13
CA LEU A 34 -5.77 13.45 20.32
C LEU A 34 -6.61 12.99 19.12
N GLU A 35 -7.56 13.82 18.69
CA GLU A 35 -8.41 13.55 17.55
C GLU A 35 -7.59 13.42 16.25
N ASN A 36 -6.59 14.28 16.04
CA ASN A 36 -5.72 14.22 14.88
C ASN A 36 -4.86 12.94 14.87
N ARG A 37 -4.39 12.48 16.05
CA ARG A 37 -3.71 11.18 16.18
C ARG A 37 -4.64 10.00 15.87
N ARG A 38 -5.86 10.04 16.37
CA ARG A 38 -6.88 9.01 16.13
C ARG A 38 -7.23 8.92 14.65
N ARG A 39 -7.51 10.05 14.00
CA ARG A 39 -7.81 10.11 12.55
C ARG A 39 -6.68 9.57 11.70
N ARG A 40 -5.41 9.85 12.05
CA ARG A 40 -4.25 9.28 11.35
C ARG A 40 -4.22 7.76 11.47
N HIS A 41 -4.45 7.24 12.66
CA HIS A 41 -4.47 5.79 12.89
C HIS A 41 -5.61 5.10 12.15
N GLU A 42 -6.81 5.66 12.17
CA GLU A 42 -7.97 5.16 11.42
C GLU A 42 -7.72 5.19 9.90
N SER A 43 -7.11 6.25 9.39
CA SER A 43 -6.70 6.34 7.98
C SER A 43 -5.66 5.28 7.60
N GLU A 44 -4.71 4.97 8.49
CA GLU A 44 -3.70 3.93 8.26
C GLU A 44 -4.30 2.53 8.20
N LEU A 45 -5.24 2.22 9.08
CA LEU A 45 -5.98 0.96 9.09
C LEU A 45 -6.87 0.83 7.84
N SER A 46 -7.61 1.88 7.48
CA SER A 46 -8.44 1.91 6.27
C SER A 46 -7.61 1.66 5.01
N THR A 47 -6.41 2.24 4.93
CA THR A 47 -5.48 2.03 3.82
C THR A 47 -5.05 0.57 3.69
N TYR A 48 -4.68 -0.04 4.83
CA TYR A 48 -4.30 -1.46 4.87
C TYR A 48 -5.48 -2.36 4.47
N ASP A 49 -6.67 -2.09 4.99
CA ASP A 49 -7.87 -2.87 4.70
C ASP A 49 -8.25 -2.79 3.21
N ASN A 50 -8.11 -1.61 2.60
CA ASN A 50 -8.39 -1.42 1.17
C ASN A 50 -7.42 -2.24 0.31
N LEU A 51 -6.10 -2.12 0.52
CA LEU A 51 -5.12 -2.93 -0.23
C LEU A 51 -5.29 -4.42 0.00
N SER A 52 -5.62 -4.82 1.22
CA SER A 52 -5.90 -6.23 1.53
C SER A 52 -7.15 -6.74 0.82
N LYS A 53 -8.16 -5.88 0.65
CA LYS A 53 -9.36 -6.20 -0.12
C LYS A 53 -9.03 -6.33 -1.61
N GLU A 54 -8.34 -5.37 -2.19
CA GLU A 54 -7.91 -5.40 -3.60
C GLU A 54 -7.05 -6.63 -3.89
N TYR A 55 -6.12 -6.97 -2.98
CA TYR A 55 -5.32 -8.18 -3.10
C TYR A 55 -6.17 -9.46 -3.07
N ARG A 56 -7.17 -9.56 -2.19
CA ARG A 56 -8.09 -10.72 -2.16
C ARG A 56 -8.91 -10.83 -3.45
N GLU A 57 -9.39 -9.70 -3.99
CA GLU A 57 -10.11 -9.69 -5.27
C GLU A 57 -9.20 -10.12 -6.43
N PHE A 58 -7.94 -9.67 -6.44
CA PHE A 58 -6.94 -10.14 -7.40
C PHE A 58 -6.72 -11.66 -7.30
N ILE A 59 -6.52 -12.20 -6.09
CA ILE A 59 -6.36 -13.65 -5.88
C ILE A 59 -7.60 -14.42 -6.36
N LYS A 60 -8.80 -13.92 -6.06
CA LYS A 60 -10.06 -14.51 -6.52
C LYS A 60 -10.15 -14.52 -8.05
N LEU A 61 -9.80 -13.41 -8.70
CA LEU A 61 -9.76 -13.32 -10.16
C LEU A 61 -8.78 -14.34 -10.75
N CYS A 62 -7.60 -14.51 -10.16
CA CYS A 62 -6.65 -15.53 -10.59
C CYS A 62 -7.17 -16.95 -10.39
N PHE A 63 -7.89 -17.21 -9.31
CA PHE A 63 -8.51 -18.50 -9.05
C PHE A 63 -9.63 -18.79 -10.05
N GLU A 64 -10.49 -17.82 -10.36
CA GLU A 64 -11.58 -17.95 -11.35
C GLU A 64 -11.04 -18.14 -12.78
N ASN A 65 -9.78 -17.79 -13.03
CA ASN A 65 -9.11 -17.90 -14.32
C ASN A 65 -7.82 -18.73 -14.20
N TYR A 66 -7.89 -19.83 -13.42
CA TYR A 66 -6.72 -20.66 -13.13
C TYR A 66 -6.07 -21.24 -14.40
N GLU A 67 -6.83 -21.45 -15.47
CA GLU A 67 -6.36 -21.93 -16.77
C GLU A 67 -5.35 -20.99 -17.42
N LEU A 68 -5.35 -19.69 -17.04
CA LEU A 68 -4.36 -18.71 -17.53
C LEU A 68 -3.01 -18.82 -16.83
N GLN A 69 -2.90 -19.64 -15.78
CA GLN A 69 -1.65 -19.88 -15.05
C GLN A 69 -0.98 -18.59 -14.54
N VAL A 70 -1.79 -17.63 -14.08
CA VAL A 70 -1.29 -16.38 -13.48
C VAL A 70 -0.50 -16.69 -12.21
N PHE A 71 -0.97 -17.61 -11.35
CA PHE A 71 -0.26 -18.19 -10.23
C PHE A 71 0.22 -19.61 -10.60
N ALA A 72 1.25 -19.72 -11.44
CA ALA A 72 1.95 -21.00 -11.59
C ALA A 72 2.93 -21.13 -10.44
N TYR A 73 2.59 -21.92 -9.44
CA TYR A 73 3.59 -22.45 -8.51
C TYR A 73 4.34 -23.56 -9.22
N ASP A 74 5.66 -23.67 -9.01
CA ASP A 74 6.55 -24.68 -9.59
C ASP A 74 6.20 -26.15 -9.25
N PHE A 75 5.04 -26.37 -8.61
CA PHE A 75 4.54 -27.70 -8.27
C PHE A 75 4.15 -28.56 -9.49
N HIS A 76 4.03 -27.93 -10.66
CA HIS A 76 3.65 -28.63 -11.89
C HIS A 76 4.57 -28.24 -13.04
N GLU A 77 5.74 -28.86 -13.10
CA GLU A 77 6.68 -28.75 -14.23
C GLU A 77 6.06 -29.07 -15.61
N ASN A 78 4.84 -29.58 -15.65
CA ASN A 78 4.17 -30.08 -16.85
C ASN A 78 2.98 -29.25 -17.35
N LEU A 79 2.70 -28.07 -16.77
CA LEU A 79 1.63 -27.19 -17.27
C LEU A 79 2.14 -26.16 -18.29
N ASN A 80 2.94 -26.62 -19.28
CA ASN A 80 3.17 -25.86 -20.51
C ASN A 80 1.91 -25.91 -21.39
N VAL A 81 0.80 -25.42 -20.87
CA VAL A 81 -0.40 -25.21 -21.68
C VAL A 81 -0.13 -23.99 -22.54
N GLU A 82 -0.07 -24.21 -23.85
CA GLU A 82 0.07 -23.13 -24.81
C GLU A 82 -1.23 -22.31 -24.82
N LEU A 83 -1.16 -21.08 -24.31
CA LEU A 83 -2.31 -20.19 -24.29
C LEU A 83 -2.58 -19.65 -25.69
N ASP A 84 -3.84 -19.64 -26.10
CA ASP A 84 -4.26 -18.95 -27.32
C ASP A 84 -4.18 -17.40 -27.16
N ASN A 85 -4.38 -16.67 -28.26
CA ASN A 85 -4.26 -15.22 -28.26
C ASN A 85 -5.28 -14.54 -27.30
N HIS A 86 -6.49 -15.05 -27.19
CA HIS A 86 -7.51 -14.49 -26.28
C HIS A 86 -7.12 -14.74 -24.81
N GLN A 87 -6.61 -15.92 -24.52
CA GLN A 87 -6.11 -16.27 -23.19
C GLN A 87 -4.89 -15.41 -22.80
N LYS A 88 -3.96 -15.16 -23.73
CA LYS A 88 -2.82 -14.25 -23.50
C LYS A 88 -3.27 -12.84 -23.18
N VAL A 89 -4.24 -12.29 -23.94
CA VAL A 89 -4.80 -10.97 -23.68
C VAL A 89 -5.47 -10.92 -22.29
N ARG A 90 -6.29 -11.92 -21.94
CA ARG A 90 -6.90 -12.00 -20.60
C ARG A 90 -5.84 -12.06 -19.48
N LYS A 91 -4.78 -12.85 -19.69
CA LYS A 91 -3.67 -12.93 -18.73
C LYS A 91 -2.97 -11.58 -18.55
N TYR A 92 -2.76 -10.83 -19.61
CA TYR A 92 -2.15 -9.49 -19.56
C TYR A 92 -3.05 -8.48 -18.83
N MET A 93 -4.36 -8.53 -19.04
CA MET A 93 -5.30 -7.73 -18.25
C MET A 93 -5.23 -8.04 -16.74
N ILE A 94 -5.03 -9.30 -16.36
CA ILE A 94 -4.83 -9.67 -14.96
C ILE A 94 -3.48 -9.16 -14.43
N PHE A 95 -2.44 -9.16 -15.25
CA PHE A 95 -1.16 -8.55 -14.89
C PHE A 95 -1.27 -7.02 -14.73
N GLU A 96 -2.06 -6.35 -15.54
CA GLU A 96 -2.36 -4.92 -15.41
C GLU A 96 -3.03 -4.61 -14.06
N ILE A 97 -4.01 -5.41 -13.66
CA ILE A 97 -4.63 -5.31 -12.33
C ILE A 97 -3.60 -5.52 -11.21
N LEU A 98 -2.73 -6.51 -11.34
CA LEU A 98 -1.63 -6.72 -10.40
C LEU A 98 -0.71 -5.51 -10.32
N VAL A 99 -0.27 -4.97 -11.46
CA VAL A 99 0.65 -3.83 -11.51
C VAL A 99 0.00 -2.58 -10.91
N SER A 100 -1.28 -2.34 -11.16
CA SER A 100 -2.05 -1.27 -10.53
C SER A 100 -2.12 -1.41 -9.00
N LEU A 101 -2.29 -2.64 -8.49
CA LEU A 101 -2.22 -2.93 -7.06
C LEU A 101 -0.81 -2.68 -6.48
N LEU A 102 0.25 -3.05 -7.20
CA LEU A 102 1.63 -2.80 -6.80
C LEU A 102 1.96 -1.30 -6.80
N GLU A 103 1.47 -0.54 -7.77
CA GLU A 103 1.58 0.92 -7.81
C GLU A 103 0.86 1.57 -6.63
N SER A 104 -0.36 1.14 -6.33
CA SER A 104 -1.11 1.58 -5.15
C SER A 104 -0.33 1.34 -3.86
N ALA A 105 0.26 0.14 -3.69
CA ALA A 105 1.10 -0.18 -2.54
C ALA A 105 2.38 0.68 -2.50
N TYR A 106 3.01 0.93 -3.65
CA TYR A 106 4.19 1.76 -3.76
C TYR A 106 3.94 3.18 -3.24
N PHE A 107 2.90 3.86 -3.72
CA PHE A 107 2.58 5.21 -3.26
C PHE A 107 2.13 5.28 -1.81
N GLN A 108 1.47 4.24 -1.31
CA GLN A 108 0.99 4.22 0.06
C GLN A 108 2.08 3.94 1.08
N TYR A 109 3.11 3.16 0.75
CA TYR A 109 4.10 2.70 1.71
C TYR A 109 5.53 3.22 1.51
N LYS A 110 5.94 3.58 0.30
CA LYS A 110 7.34 3.96 -0.02
C LYS A 110 7.91 5.05 0.89
N ASN A 111 7.15 6.08 1.20
CA ASN A 111 7.64 7.30 1.88
C ASN A 111 7.25 7.40 3.36
N HIS A 112 6.79 6.33 3.98
CA HIS A 112 6.31 6.38 5.35
C HIS A 112 7.41 6.10 6.39
N LYS A 113 7.52 7.01 7.38
CA LYS A 113 8.47 6.91 8.51
C LYS A 113 8.00 5.96 9.62
N ASN A 114 6.76 5.50 9.60
CA ASN A 114 6.20 4.59 10.59
C ASN A 114 6.78 3.19 10.44
N ALA A 115 7.21 2.57 11.54
CA ALA A 115 7.81 1.22 11.56
C ALA A 115 6.87 0.15 10.96
N PHE A 116 5.58 0.21 11.24
CA PHE A 116 4.57 -0.71 10.68
C PHE A 116 4.53 -0.61 9.15
N LYS A 117 4.43 0.60 8.60
CA LYS A 117 4.41 0.82 7.16
C LYS A 117 5.71 0.42 6.48
N LYS A 118 6.85 0.60 7.16
CA LYS A 118 8.14 0.13 6.66
C LYS A 118 8.17 -1.40 6.52
N THR A 119 7.63 -2.12 7.49
CA THR A 119 7.52 -3.59 7.41
C THR A 119 6.60 -4.01 6.27
N GLN A 120 5.44 -3.37 6.11
CA GLN A 120 4.53 -3.63 4.98
C GLN A 120 5.20 -3.36 3.64
N TRP A 121 5.93 -2.25 3.52
CA TRP A 121 6.68 -1.93 2.32
C TRP A 121 7.70 -3.01 1.96
N THR A 122 8.45 -3.53 2.94
CA THR A 122 9.41 -4.62 2.70
C THR A 122 8.71 -5.86 2.12
N GLY A 123 7.53 -6.22 2.63
CA GLY A 123 6.72 -7.32 2.10
C GLY A 123 6.28 -7.08 0.66
N TRP A 124 5.80 -5.88 0.34
CA TRP A 124 5.40 -5.52 -1.03
C TRP A 124 6.56 -5.51 -2.01
N VAL A 125 7.74 -5.01 -1.60
CA VAL A 125 8.97 -5.07 -2.42
C VAL A 125 9.35 -6.51 -2.74
N GLN A 126 9.34 -7.40 -1.73
CA GLN A 126 9.65 -8.80 -1.94
C GLN A 126 8.62 -9.47 -2.87
N TYR A 127 7.34 -9.24 -2.65
CA TYR A 127 6.28 -9.75 -3.50
C TYR A 127 6.42 -9.29 -4.95
N THR A 128 6.70 -7.98 -5.16
CA THR A 128 6.98 -7.44 -6.50
C THR A 128 8.20 -8.09 -7.14
N TYR A 129 9.26 -8.29 -6.35
CA TYR A 129 10.48 -8.93 -6.82
C TYR A 129 10.27 -10.38 -7.25
N ASP A 130 9.42 -11.12 -6.53
CA ASP A 130 9.06 -12.50 -6.89
C ASP A 130 8.29 -12.54 -8.22
N TRP A 131 7.39 -11.58 -8.47
CA TRP A 131 6.74 -11.43 -9.77
C TRP A 131 7.72 -11.12 -10.90
N CYS A 132 8.75 -10.30 -10.63
CA CYS A 132 9.80 -9.99 -11.61
C CYS A 132 10.63 -11.22 -12.05
N SER A 133 10.55 -12.35 -11.35
CA SER A 133 11.23 -13.59 -11.75
C SER A 133 10.49 -14.34 -12.87
N ARG A 134 9.25 -14.01 -13.15
CA ARG A 134 8.42 -14.71 -14.12
C ARG A 134 8.66 -14.18 -15.53
N LYS A 135 9.03 -15.05 -16.46
CA LYS A 135 9.29 -14.66 -17.85
C LYS A 135 8.07 -14.08 -18.56
N ASP A 136 6.87 -14.65 -18.31
CA ASP A 136 5.63 -14.15 -18.87
C ASP A 136 5.27 -12.74 -18.37
N PHE A 137 5.53 -12.45 -17.10
CA PHE A 137 5.35 -11.12 -16.52
C PHE A 137 6.40 -10.12 -17.04
N GLN A 138 7.66 -10.55 -17.20
CA GLN A 138 8.73 -9.74 -17.79
C GLN A 138 8.37 -9.30 -19.22
N ILE A 139 7.83 -10.23 -20.03
CA ILE A 139 7.37 -9.94 -21.39
C ILE A 139 6.22 -8.94 -21.36
N ALA A 140 5.17 -9.22 -20.58
CA ALA A 140 4.02 -8.33 -20.43
C ALA A 140 4.44 -6.92 -19.99
N TRP A 141 5.33 -6.81 -19.01
CA TRP A 141 5.87 -5.53 -18.55
C TRP A 141 6.54 -4.76 -19.67
N LYS A 142 7.48 -5.40 -20.37
CA LYS A 142 8.28 -4.76 -21.43
C LYS A 142 7.45 -4.33 -22.64
N GLU A 143 6.50 -5.17 -23.06
CA GLU A 143 5.80 -4.99 -24.33
C GLU A 143 4.51 -4.15 -24.18
N HIS A 144 3.86 -4.18 -23.03
CA HIS A 144 2.52 -3.63 -22.89
C HIS A 144 2.34 -2.69 -21.69
N LEU A 145 2.89 -3.01 -20.50
CA LEU A 145 2.51 -2.35 -19.27
C LEU A 145 3.38 -1.14 -18.91
N SER A 146 4.64 -1.11 -19.33
CA SER A 146 5.61 -0.12 -18.85
C SER A 146 5.32 1.33 -19.30
N SER A 147 4.37 1.58 -20.18
CA SER A 147 4.02 2.93 -20.65
C SER A 147 2.83 3.57 -19.93
N GLU A 148 2.15 2.85 -19.05
CA GLU A 148 0.84 3.25 -18.52
C GLU A 148 0.86 3.76 -17.08
N PHE A 149 1.99 3.66 -16.40
CA PHE A 149 2.12 3.93 -14.97
C PHE A 149 3.00 5.16 -14.66
N ASP A 150 2.96 5.63 -13.42
CA ASP A 150 3.76 6.77 -12.97
C ASP A 150 5.28 6.54 -13.12
N ASN A 151 6.01 7.58 -13.49
CA ASN A 151 7.46 7.49 -13.77
C ASN A 151 8.30 7.03 -12.57
N ASP A 152 7.94 7.42 -11.35
CA ASP A 152 8.66 6.98 -10.14
C ASP A 152 8.44 5.49 -9.89
N PHE A 153 7.21 5.02 -10.11
CA PHE A 153 6.87 3.61 -10.02
C PHE A 153 7.53 2.80 -11.15
N LEU A 154 7.55 3.33 -12.38
CA LEU A 154 8.27 2.72 -13.51
C LEU A 154 9.76 2.51 -13.20
N ASN A 155 10.42 3.54 -12.64
CA ASN A 155 11.82 3.44 -12.25
C ASN A 155 12.04 2.38 -11.16
N PHE A 156 11.14 2.29 -10.19
CA PHE A 156 11.15 1.26 -9.16
C PHE A 156 11.02 -0.14 -9.76
N MET A 157 10.01 -0.37 -10.59
CA MET A 157 9.77 -1.65 -11.26
C MET A 157 10.96 -2.07 -12.14
N ASN A 158 11.46 -1.14 -12.96
CA ASN A 158 12.61 -1.40 -13.82
C ASN A 158 13.87 -1.74 -13.01
N SER A 159 14.06 -1.13 -11.84
CA SER A 159 15.18 -1.47 -10.96
C SER A 159 15.10 -2.90 -10.43
N LEU A 160 13.90 -3.36 -10.06
CA LEU A 160 13.68 -4.74 -9.61
C LEU A 160 13.82 -5.75 -10.75
N MET A 161 13.27 -5.43 -11.93
CA MET A 161 13.43 -6.26 -13.14
C MET A 161 14.90 -6.45 -13.50
N ASN A 162 15.67 -5.37 -13.57
CA ASN A 162 17.09 -5.42 -13.93
C ASN A 162 17.89 -6.24 -12.91
N LYS A 163 17.65 -6.01 -11.62
CA LYS A 163 18.29 -6.80 -10.55
C LYS A 163 18.01 -8.28 -10.71
N ARG A 164 16.78 -8.66 -11.03
CA ARG A 164 16.41 -10.07 -11.22
C ARG A 164 17.09 -10.69 -12.42
N LEU A 165 17.11 -9.98 -13.56
CA LEU A 165 17.78 -10.42 -14.77
C LEU A 165 19.29 -10.60 -14.59
N GLU A 166 19.95 -9.75 -13.80
CA GLU A 166 21.36 -9.89 -13.46
C GLU A 166 21.62 -11.13 -12.60
N GLU A 167 20.79 -11.39 -11.59
CA GLU A 167 20.90 -12.58 -10.75
C GLU A 167 20.68 -13.87 -11.55
N GLU A 168 19.73 -13.90 -12.48
CA GLU A 168 19.49 -15.03 -13.37
C GLU A 168 20.71 -15.33 -14.26
N LYS A 169 21.35 -14.30 -14.83
CA LYS A 169 22.58 -14.45 -15.62
C LYS A 169 23.74 -15.00 -14.78
N LEU A 170 23.92 -14.51 -13.56
CA LEU A 170 24.97 -14.98 -12.67
C LEU A 170 24.77 -16.43 -12.23
N ASN A 171 23.52 -16.86 -12.05
CA ASN A 171 23.20 -18.24 -11.67
C ASN A 171 23.41 -19.21 -12.85
N GLN A 172 23.12 -18.79 -14.07
CA GLN A 172 23.41 -19.58 -15.28
C GLN A 172 24.92 -19.78 -15.49
N GLN A 173 25.74 -18.77 -15.24
CA GLN A 173 27.22 -18.85 -15.35
C GLN A 173 27.87 -19.72 -14.26
N LYS A 174 27.22 -19.92 -13.12
CA LYS A 174 27.72 -20.77 -12.01
C LYS A 174 27.30 -22.23 -12.13
N GLY A 175 26.33 -22.52 -12.97
CA GLY A 175 25.81 -23.87 -13.21
C GLY A 175 26.45 -24.60 -14.41
N GLU A 176 27.30 -23.90 -15.17
CA GLU A 176 28.21 -24.44 -16.15
C GLU A 176 29.60 -24.73 -15.52
#